data_b6e21c224ae3a20511b897ac82736c40
#
_entry.id   b6e21c224ae3a20511b897ac82736c40
#
_cell.length_a   1.000
_cell.length_b   1.000
_cell.length_c   1.000
_cell.angle_alpha   90.00
_cell.angle_beta   90.00
_cell.angle_gamma   90.00
#
_symmetry.space_group_name_H-M   'P 1'
#
loop_
_entity.id
_entity.type
_entity.pdbx_description
1 polymer ?
#
loop_
_entity_poly.entity_id
_entity_poly.type
_entity_poly.pdbx_seq_one_letter_code
_entity_poly.pdbx_strand_id
1 'polypeptide(L)'
;MARKFSTSASESQSGSLADVRAAQDPYATARSIVLRRLNAMARTRKDLYDDLLSRDIPEGVANDVLDRFTELGLIDDAQYAQMFVASRQRSRGTAKPVLRQELRRKGVPDEEIVEALAEISPEDEYERARLLVEKKMPSLARYDSATQQRRLMNLLMRRGYNGSAAASLVREAVQAELDLELDE
;
A
#
# COMPACT_ATOMS: atom_id res chain seq x y z
N MET A 1 -73.74 32.83 -26.97
CA MET A 1 -73.34 31.43 -26.88
C MET A 1 -71.80 31.36 -27.01
N ALA A 2 -71.10 31.22 -25.88
CA ALA A 2 -69.66 31.19 -25.86
C ALA A 2 -69.18 29.75 -25.61
N ARG A 3 -68.41 29.19 -26.52
CA ARG A 3 -67.78 27.88 -26.35
C ARG A 3 -66.38 28.10 -25.75
N LYS A 4 -66.23 27.56 -24.56
CA LYS A 4 -64.92 27.43 -23.90
C LYS A 4 -64.09 26.35 -24.58
N PHE A 5 -62.90 26.68 -25.07
CA PHE A 5 -61.84 25.70 -25.42
C PHE A 5 -60.97 25.42 -24.19
N SER A 6 -60.98 24.17 -23.79
CA SER A 6 -60.14 23.66 -22.72
C SER A 6 -58.76 23.43 -23.31
N THR A 7 -57.76 24.14 -22.82
CA THR A 7 -56.35 23.90 -23.18
C THR A 7 -55.79 22.81 -22.27
N SER A 8 -55.52 21.67 -22.86
CA SER A 8 -54.82 20.58 -22.21
C SER A 8 -53.40 21.00 -21.91
N ALA A 9 -53.05 21.02 -20.65
CA ALA A 9 -51.68 21.25 -20.20
C ALA A 9 -50.82 20.03 -20.55
N SER A 10 -49.80 20.25 -21.36
CA SER A 10 -48.72 19.28 -21.56
C SER A 10 -47.93 19.15 -20.27
N GLU A 11 -47.98 18.02 -19.63
CA GLU A 11 -47.10 17.64 -18.54
C GLU A 11 -45.68 17.56 -19.07
N SER A 12 -44.88 18.54 -18.72
CA SER A 12 -43.42 18.52 -18.92
C SER A 12 -42.84 17.46 -18.02
N GLN A 13 -42.39 16.37 -18.59
CA GLN A 13 -41.54 15.38 -17.90
C GLN A 13 -40.17 16.02 -17.66
N SER A 14 -40.03 16.68 -16.53
CA SER A 14 -38.71 17.00 -15.99
C SER A 14 -38.16 15.76 -15.32
N GLY A 15 -37.53 14.87 -16.10
CA GLY A 15 -36.71 13.80 -15.54
C GLY A 15 -35.64 14.44 -14.68
N SER A 16 -35.71 14.18 -13.39
CA SER A 16 -34.74 14.68 -12.42
C SER A 16 -33.34 14.16 -12.78
N LEU A 17 -32.28 14.98 -12.58
CA LEU A 17 -30.88 14.55 -12.70
C LEU A 17 -30.58 13.32 -11.79
N ALA A 18 -31.42 13.08 -10.77
CA ALA A 18 -31.37 11.86 -9.96
C ALA A 18 -31.83 10.63 -10.75
N ASP A 19 -32.88 10.77 -11.62
CA ASP A 19 -33.37 9.67 -12.46
C ASP A 19 -32.37 9.32 -13.59
N VAL A 20 -31.65 10.31 -14.08
CA VAL A 20 -30.54 10.09 -15.05
C VAL A 20 -29.35 9.36 -14.41
N ARG A 21 -29.07 9.59 -13.11
CA ARG A 21 -28.08 8.81 -12.36
C ARG A 21 -28.53 7.39 -12.06
N ALA A 22 -29.81 7.16 -11.82
CA ALA A 22 -30.39 5.83 -11.62
C ALA A 22 -30.39 4.98 -12.90
N ALA A 23 -30.25 5.60 -14.08
CA ALA A 23 -30.18 4.94 -15.37
C ALA A 23 -28.76 4.51 -15.78
N GLN A 24 -27.71 4.80 -15.00
CA GLN A 24 -26.36 4.30 -15.27
C GLN A 24 -26.25 2.89 -14.71
N ASP A 25 -26.01 1.91 -15.60
CA ASP A 25 -25.69 0.53 -15.23
C ASP A 25 -24.57 0.50 -14.17
N PRO A 26 -24.85 0.07 -12.92
CA PRO A 26 -23.85 0.07 -11.85
C PRO A 26 -22.65 -0.82 -12.18
N TYR A 27 -22.84 -1.88 -12.98
CA TYR A 27 -21.76 -2.73 -13.46
C TYR A 27 -20.86 -1.99 -14.45
N ALA A 28 -21.40 -1.22 -15.38
CA ALA A 28 -20.63 -0.42 -16.33
C ALA A 28 -19.83 0.66 -15.59
N THR A 29 -20.43 1.29 -14.60
CA THR A 29 -19.77 2.30 -13.75
C THR A 29 -18.63 1.69 -12.95
N ALA A 30 -18.86 0.56 -12.26
CA ALA A 30 -17.85 -0.14 -11.49
C ALA A 30 -16.65 -0.56 -12.38
N ARG A 31 -16.92 -1.17 -13.54
CA ARG A 31 -15.86 -1.56 -14.51
C ARG A 31 -15.02 -0.36 -14.94
N SER A 32 -15.65 0.76 -15.25
CA SER A 32 -14.95 2.00 -15.66
C SER A 32 -14.05 2.52 -14.55
N ILE A 33 -14.50 2.49 -13.29
CA ILE A 33 -13.72 2.92 -12.12
C ILE A 33 -12.50 2.01 -11.96
N VAL A 34 -12.70 0.68 -11.94
CA VAL A 34 -11.63 -0.31 -11.75
C VAL A 34 -10.58 -0.18 -12.85
N LEU A 35 -10.98 -0.16 -14.13
CA LEU A 35 -10.05 0.01 -15.25
C LEU A 35 -9.22 1.28 -15.13
N ARG A 36 -9.84 2.41 -14.81
CA ARG A 36 -9.13 3.68 -14.61
C ARG A 36 -8.11 3.60 -13.48
N ARG A 37 -8.43 2.90 -12.38
CA ARG A 37 -7.52 2.72 -11.24
C ARG A 37 -6.34 1.84 -11.60
N LEU A 38 -6.59 0.70 -12.24
CA LEU A 38 -5.55 -0.23 -12.66
C LEU A 38 -4.63 0.36 -13.74
N ASN A 39 -5.17 1.15 -14.66
CA ASN A 39 -4.35 1.86 -15.66
C ASN A 39 -3.41 2.91 -15.02
N ALA A 40 -3.77 3.48 -13.88
CA ALA A 40 -2.93 4.46 -13.19
C ALA A 40 -1.81 3.80 -12.38
N MET A 41 -2.12 2.70 -11.67
CA MET A 41 -1.15 1.92 -10.87
C MET A 41 -1.76 0.61 -10.39
N ALA A 42 -0.91 -0.37 -10.10
CA ALA A 42 -1.32 -1.62 -9.47
C ALA A 42 -2.05 -1.37 -8.14
N ARG A 43 -3.13 -2.11 -7.91
CA ARG A 43 -4.00 -2.03 -6.73
C ARG A 43 -4.36 -3.42 -6.26
N THR A 44 -4.54 -3.59 -4.95
CA THR A 44 -5.10 -4.82 -4.41
C THR A 44 -6.62 -4.88 -4.64
N ARG A 45 -7.15 -6.11 -4.63
CA ARG A 45 -8.61 -6.33 -4.67
C ARG A 45 -9.33 -5.52 -3.59
N LYS A 46 -8.76 -5.50 -2.36
CA LYS A 46 -9.30 -4.71 -1.25
C LYS A 46 -9.31 -3.21 -1.52
N ASP A 47 -8.22 -2.62 -2.01
CA ASP A 47 -8.14 -1.19 -2.32
C ASP A 47 -9.22 -0.79 -3.35
N LEU A 48 -9.46 -1.64 -4.35
CA LEU A 48 -10.50 -1.42 -5.36
C LEU A 48 -11.89 -1.58 -4.80
N TYR A 49 -12.12 -2.58 -3.94
CA TYR A 49 -13.39 -2.80 -3.26
C TYR A 49 -13.76 -1.59 -2.38
N ASP A 50 -12.84 -1.12 -1.55
CA ASP A 50 -13.04 0.06 -0.71
C ASP A 50 -13.35 1.32 -1.55
N ASP A 51 -12.67 1.49 -2.71
CA ASP A 51 -12.93 2.62 -3.63
C ASP A 51 -14.31 2.53 -4.29
N LEU A 52 -14.78 1.33 -4.67
CA LEU A 52 -16.11 1.13 -5.23
C LEU A 52 -17.22 1.44 -4.20
N LEU A 53 -17.08 0.91 -2.97
CA LEU A 53 -18.06 1.18 -1.91
C LEU A 53 -18.10 2.67 -1.54
N SER A 54 -16.95 3.35 -1.52
CA SER A 54 -16.89 4.80 -1.27
C SER A 54 -17.60 5.66 -2.32
N ARG A 55 -18.03 5.05 -3.44
CA ARG A 55 -18.74 5.67 -4.55
C ARG A 55 -20.18 5.16 -4.69
N ASP A 56 -20.69 4.58 -3.61
CA ASP A 56 -22.06 4.06 -3.54
C ASP A 56 -22.36 2.94 -4.56
N ILE A 57 -21.32 2.21 -5.02
CA ILE A 57 -21.53 1.00 -5.83
C ILE A 57 -22.02 -0.10 -4.87
N PRO A 58 -23.13 -0.79 -5.19
CA PRO A 58 -23.65 -1.88 -4.37
C PRO A 58 -22.60 -2.99 -4.18
N GLU A 59 -22.53 -3.55 -2.98
CA GLU A 59 -21.52 -4.54 -2.58
C GLU A 59 -21.53 -5.78 -3.52
N GLY A 60 -22.70 -6.29 -3.90
CA GLY A 60 -22.80 -7.41 -4.85
C GLY A 60 -22.18 -7.08 -6.20
N VAL A 61 -22.48 -5.89 -6.75
CA VAL A 61 -21.90 -5.43 -8.01
C VAL A 61 -20.39 -5.25 -7.91
N ALA A 62 -19.91 -4.72 -6.78
CA ALA A 62 -18.49 -4.55 -6.54
C ALA A 62 -17.76 -5.91 -6.55
N ASN A 63 -18.28 -6.90 -5.81
CA ASN A 63 -17.70 -8.23 -5.76
C ASN A 63 -17.72 -8.92 -7.14
N ASP A 64 -18.85 -8.95 -7.84
CA ASP A 64 -18.98 -9.57 -9.16
C ASP A 64 -17.96 -9.00 -10.17
N VAL A 65 -17.80 -7.67 -10.18
CA VAL A 65 -16.84 -7.00 -11.06
C VAL A 65 -15.42 -7.34 -10.67
N LEU A 66 -15.07 -7.30 -9.38
CA LEU A 66 -13.72 -7.59 -8.93
C LEU A 66 -13.35 -9.05 -9.15
N ASP A 67 -14.27 -9.99 -8.91
CA ASP A 67 -14.07 -11.42 -9.18
C ASP A 67 -13.78 -11.64 -10.66
N ARG A 68 -14.55 -11.01 -11.54
CA ARG A 68 -14.31 -11.10 -12.98
C ARG A 68 -12.95 -10.53 -13.40
N PHE A 69 -12.51 -9.43 -12.78
CA PHE A 69 -11.19 -8.84 -13.07
C PHE A 69 -10.03 -9.70 -12.53
N THR A 70 -10.25 -10.39 -11.42
CA THR A 70 -9.30 -11.36 -10.87
C THR A 70 -9.19 -12.58 -11.77
N GLU A 71 -10.30 -13.17 -12.23
CA GLU A 71 -10.32 -14.27 -13.21
C GLU A 71 -9.60 -13.93 -14.51
N LEU A 72 -9.66 -12.68 -14.95
CA LEU A 72 -8.96 -12.19 -16.14
C LEU A 72 -7.48 -11.85 -15.87
N GLY A 73 -6.99 -12.01 -14.64
CA GLY A 73 -5.62 -11.66 -14.27
C GLY A 73 -5.32 -10.17 -14.29
N LEU A 74 -6.34 -9.30 -14.27
CA LEU A 74 -6.18 -7.86 -14.21
C LEU A 74 -5.99 -7.37 -12.77
N ILE A 75 -6.51 -8.12 -11.81
CA ILE A 75 -6.24 -7.97 -10.38
C ILE A 75 -5.45 -9.21 -9.97
N ASP A 76 -4.25 -8.98 -9.45
CA ASP A 76 -3.33 -10.03 -9.00
C ASP A 76 -2.65 -9.55 -7.70
N ASP A 77 -3.17 -10.01 -6.57
CA ASP A 77 -2.68 -9.61 -5.25
C ASP A 77 -1.31 -10.25 -4.95
N ALA A 78 -0.99 -11.42 -5.52
CA ALA A 78 0.33 -12.04 -5.42
C ALA A 78 1.39 -11.20 -6.13
N GLN A 79 1.14 -10.83 -7.38
CA GLN A 79 2.05 -9.96 -8.13
C GLN A 79 2.19 -8.59 -7.45
N TYR A 80 1.08 -8.04 -6.94
CA TYR A 80 1.12 -6.80 -6.16
C TYR A 80 2.03 -6.92 -4.95
N ALA A 81 1.93 -8.02 -4.18
CA ALA A 81 2.76 -8.26 -3.01
C ALA A 81 4.25 -8.29 -3.35
N GLN A 82 4.65 -9.00 -4.39
CA GLN A 82 6.04 -9.07 -4.86
C GLN A 82 6.58 -7.68 -5.23
N MET A 83 5.84 -6.94 -6.06
CA MET A 83 6.23 -5.57 -6.44
C MET A 83 6.32 -4.63 -5.25
N PHE A 84 5.38 -4.73 -4.31
CA PHE A 84 5.35 -3.93 -3.09
C PHE A 84 6.57 -4.21 -2.21
N VAL A 85 6.88 -5.49 -1.96
CA VAL A 85 8.07 -5.92 -1.20
C VAL A 85 9.34 -5.37 -1.84
N ALA A 86 9.55 -5.59 -3.13
CA ALA A 86 10.72 -5.11 -3.85
C ALA A 86 10.87 -3.58 -3.79
N SER A 87 9.76 -2.85 -3.95
CA SER A 87 9.74 -1.38 -3.86
C SER A 87 10.10 -0.88 -2.46
N ARG A 88 9.50 -1.47 -1.40
CA ARG A 88 9.75 -1.09 0.00
C ARG A 88 11.16 -1.40 0.47
N GLN A 89 11.70 -2.53 0.04
CA GLN A 89 13.08 -2.88 0.33
C GLN A 89 14.07 -1.90 -0.30
N ARG A 90 13.90 -1.58 -1.59
CA ARG A 90 14.77 -0.61 -2.29
C ARG A 90 14.67 0.80 -1.72
N SER A 91 13.45 1.29 -1.47
CA SER A 91 13.24 2.68 -1.07
C SER A 91 13.47 2.96 0.40
N ARG A 92 13.20 1.97 1.28
CA ARG A 92 13.17 2.16 2.73
C ARG A 92 13.97 1.14 3.53
N GLY A 93 14.43 0.06 2.92
CA GLY A 93 15.07 -1.05 3.62
C GLY A 93 14.15 -1.62 4.72
N THR A 94 12.89 -1.90 4.41
CA THR A 94 11.90 -2.37 5.37
C THR A 94 12.03 -3.87 5.59
N ALA A 95 12.04 -4.33 6.84
CA ALA A 95 12.15 -5.74 7.22
C ALA A 95 10.82 -6.49 7.07
N LYS A 96 10.89 -7.84 6.98
CA LYS A 96 9.73 -8.74 6.80
C LYS A 96 8.56 -8.47 7.75
N PRO A 97 8.73 -8.25 9.08
CA PRO A 97 7.58 -8.04 9.97
C PRO A 97 6.72 -6.84 9.60
N VAL A 98 7.37 -5.72 9.21
CA VAL A 98 6.65 -4.50 8.80
C VAL A 98 6.03 -4.69 7.42
N LEU A 99 6.74 -5.31 6.47
CA LEU A 99 6.20 -5.63 5.13
C LEU A 99 4.94 -6.49 5.25
N ARG A 100 4.97 -7.55 6.08
CA ARG A 100 3.79 -8.40 6.35
C ARG A 100 2.62 -7.58 6.86
N GLN A 101 2.84 -6.69 7.83
CA GLN A 101 1.80 -5.85 8.40
C GLN A 101 1.22 -4.86 7.36
N GLU A 102 2.07 -4.26 6.53
CA GLU A 102 1.63 -3.35 5.46
C GLU A 102 0.78 -4.09 4.42
N LEU A 103 1.20 -5.29 3.99
CA LEU A 103 0.45 -6.13 3.02
C LEU A 103 -0.88 -6.60 3.58
N ARG A 104 -0.94 -7.02 4.86
CA ARG A 104 -2.21 -7.36 5.53
C ARG A 104 -3.19 -6.18 5.55
N ARG A 105 -2.71 -4.96 5.81
CA ARG A 105 -3.55 -3.76 5.75
C ARG A 105 -4.06 -3.49 4.34
N LYS A 106 -3.32 -3.89 3.33
CA LYS A 106 -3.70 -3.85 1.93
C LYS A 106 -4.68 -4.95 1.52
N GLY A 107 -4.98 -5.88 2.43
CA GLY A 107 -5.90 -6.99 2.20
C GLY A 107 -5.35 -8.12 1.34
N VAL A 108 -4.03 -8.17 1.18
CA VAL A 108 -3.38 -9.31 0.51
C VAL A 108 -3.56 -10.57 1.38
N PRO A 109 -3.95 -11.71 0.80
CA PRO A 109 -4.06 -12.98 1.51
C PRO A 109 -2.74 -13.42 2.17
N ASP A 110 -2.83 -14.06 3.34
CA ASP A 110 -1.63 -14.44 4.11
C ASP A 110 -0.72 -15.40 3.34
N GLU A 111 -1.27 -16.28 2.50
CA GLU A 111 -0.49 -17.22 1.66
C GLU A 111 0.39 -16.46 0.67
N GLU A 112 -0.17 -15.49 -0.04
CA GLU A 112 0.56 -14.63 -0.99
C GLU A 112 1.60 -13.75 -0.29
N ILE A 113 1.30 -13.29 0.94
CA ILE A 113 2.27 -12.56 1.76
C ILE A 113 3.46 -13.45 2.13
N VAL A 114 3.21 -14.70 2.52
CA VAL A 114 4.26 -15.66 2.87
C VAL A 114 5.16 -15.92 1.66
N GLU A 115 4.58 -16.16 0.49
CA GLU A 115 5.33 -16.37 -0.76
C GLU A 115 6.17 -15.14 -1.14
N ALA A 116 5.58 -13.95 -1.14
CA ALA A 116 6.29 -12.72 -1.47
C ALA A 116 7.45 -12.39 -0.51
N LEU A 117 7.37 -12.84 0.74
CA LEU A 117 8.42 -12.64 1.75
C LEU A 117 9.44 -13.79 1.80
N ALA A 118 9.16 -14.94 1.18
CA ALA A 118 10.06 -16.10 1.19
C ALA A 118 11.40 -15.82 0.50
N GLU A 119 11.39 -15.00 -0.55
CA GLU A 119 12.60 -14.62 -1.32
C GLU A 119 13.61 -13.80 -0.52
N ILE A 120 13.22 -13.24 0.62
CA ILE A 120 14.13 -12.46 1.45
C ILE A 120 14.87 -13.41 2.40
N SER A 121 16.17 -13.58 2.22
CA SER A 121 16.98 -14.38 3.15
C SER A 121 17.27 -13.62 4.46
N PRO A 122 17.65 -14.31 5.55
CA PRO A 122 18.16 -13.66 6.76
C PRO A 122 19.41 -12.81 6.49
N GLU A 123 20.26 -13.28 5.60
CA GLU A 123 21.49 -12.60 5.17
C GLU A 123 21.17 -11.28 4.46
N ASP A 124 20.16 -11.29 3.57
CA ASP A 124 19.68 -10.07 2.92
C ASP A 124 19.08 -9.06 3.91
N GLU A 125 18.37 -9.53 4.93
CA GLU A 125 17.84 -8.66 5.98
C GLU A 125 18.95 -8.02 6.79
N TYR A 126 19.97 -8.81 7.18
CA TYR A 126 21.13 -8.31 7.91
C TYR A 126 21.89 -7.27 7.09
N GLU A 127 22.19 -7.56 5.84
CA GLU A 127 22.92 -6.66 4.96
C GLU A 127 22.17 -5.33 4.72
N ARG A 128 20.86 -5.38 4.56
CA ARG A 128 20.04 -4.17 4.47
C ARG A 128 20.03 -3.35 5.75
N ALA A 129 19.98 -4.01 6.91
CA ALA A 129 20.08 -3.34 8.20
C ALA A 129 21.45 -2.64 8.33
N ARG A 130 22.53 -3.31 7.90
CA ARG A 130 23.90 -2.78 7.88
C ARG A 130 23.98 -1.51 7.02
N LEU A 131 23.50 -1.57 5.79
CA LEU A 131 23.46 -0.41 4.89
C LEU A 131 22.65 0.78 5.44
N LEU A 132 21.56 0.53 6.17
CA LEU A 132 20.81 1.59 6.84
C LEU A 132 21.60 2.26 7.94
N VAL A 133 22.36 1.48 8.73
CA VAL A 133 23.25 1.98 9.79
C VAL A 133 24.38 2.80 9.18
N GLU A 134 25.11 2.25 8.22
CA GLU A 134 26.21 2.92 7.53
C GLU A 134 25.79 4.25 6.90
N LYS A 135 24.65 4.25 6.19
CA LYS A 135 24.10 5.49 5.61
C LYS A 135 23.72 6.53 6.66
N LYS A 136 23.33 6.09 7.86
CA LYS A 136 22.89 6.99 8.93
C LYS A 136 24.05 7.51 9.77
N MET A 137 25.10 6.72 9.95
CA MET A 137 26.23 7.00 10.85
C MET A 137 26.84 8.40 10.66
N PRO A 138 27.21 8.86 9.44
CA PRO A 138 27.85 10.17 9.26
C PRO A 138 27.02 11.35 9.80
N SER A 139 25.69 11.21 9.79
CA SER A 139 24.80 12.24 10.35
C SER A 139 24.72 12.24 11.88
N LEU A 140 25.32 11.23 12.50
CA LEU A 140 25.32 11.02 13.95
C LEU A 140 26.71 11.27 14.58
N ALA A 141 27.78 11.43 13.82
CA ALA A 141 29.17 11.62 14.29
C ALA A 141 29.29 12.71 15.38
N ARG A 142 28.49 13.77 15.31
CA ARG A 142 28.51 14.86 16.31
C ARG A 142 27.90 14.51 17.68
N TYR A 143 27.37 13.31 17.87
CA TYR A 143 26.70 12.89 19.12
C TYR A 143 27.56 11.86 19.84
N ASP A 144 27.43 11.80 21.17
CA ASP A 144 28.04 10.75 21.99
C ASP A 144 27.57 9.35 21.59
N SER A 145 28.38 8.33 21.90
CA SER A 145 28.13 6.94 21.51
C SER A 145 26.80 6.39 22.02
N ALA A 146 26.36 6.79 23.21
CA ALA A 146 25.06 6.35 23.75
C ALA A 146 23.87 6.94 22.94
N THR A 147 23.99 8.18 22.51
CA THR A 147 23.00 8.85 21.65
C THR A 147 23.02 8.25 20.24
N GLN A 148 24.19 7.95 19.67
CA GLN A 148 24.33 7.26 18.39
C GLN A 148 23.62 5.91 18.44
N GLN A 149 23.94 5.05 19.42
CA GLN A 149 23.31 3.74 19.61
C GLN A 149 21.78 3.84 19.69
N ARG A 150 21.26 4.72 20.54
CA ARG A 150 19.82 4.92 20.71
C ARG A 150 19.14 5.33 19.41
N ARG A 151 19.74 6.25 18.63
CA ARG A 151 19.17 6.74 17.36
C ARG A 151 19.18 5.67 16.28
N LEU A 152 20.27 4.88 16.18
CA LEU A 152 20.37 3.77 15.24
C LEU A 152 19.40 2.65 15.59
N MET A 153 19.30 2.26 16.86
CA MET A 153 18.29 1.28 17.30
C MET A 153 16.86 1.74 16.97
N ASN A 154 16.54 2.99 17.26
CA ASN A 154 15.21 3.55 16.91
C ASN A 154 14.96 3.56 15.39
N LEU A 155 15.99 3.79 14.57
CA LEU A 155 15.89 3.67 13.12
C LEU A 155 15.57 2.24 12.71
N LEU A 156 16.33 1.25 13.19
CA LEU A 156 16.17 -0.15 12.87
C LEU A 156 14.80 -0.68 13.35
N MET A 157 14.41 -0.36 14.59
CA MET A 157 13.11 -0.77 15.14
C MET A 157 11.93 -0.24 14.29
N ARG A 158 11.96 1.02 13.86
CA ARG A 158 10.92 1.57 12.96
C ARG A 158 10.89 0.90 11.59
N ARG A 159 11.99 0.30 11.16
CA ARG A 159 12.07 -0.48 9.92
C ARG A 159 11.71 -1.95 10.10
N GLY A 160 11.48 -2.36 11.34
CA GLY A 160 11.09 -3.73 11.68
C GLY A 160 12.26 -4.66 12.02
N TYR A 161 13.48 -4.15 12.08
CA TYR A 161 14.64 -4.90 12.57
C TYR A 161 14.67 -4.82 14.09
N ASN A 162 14.65 -5.95 14.75
CA ASN A 162 14.68 -6.05 16.21
C ASN A 162 15.56 -7.23 16.64
N GLY A 163 15.71 -7.39 17.98
CA GLY A 163 16.44 -8.49 18.56
C GLY A 163 17.95 -8.29 18.67
N SER A 164 18.66 -9.37 19.00
CA SER A 164 20.08 -9.36 19.30
C SER A 164 20.97 -8.97 18.11
N ALA A 165 20.61 -9.43 16.91
CA ALA A 165 21.36 -9.13 15.68
C ALA A 165 21.40 -7.62 15.38
N ALA A 166 20.25 -6.93 15.50
CA ALA A 166 20.21 -5.49 15.33
C ALA A 166 21.01 -4.76 16.41
N ALA A 167 20.96 -5.23 17.65
CA ALA A 167 21.74 -4.65 18.76
C ALA A 167 23.25 -4.86 18.59
N SER A 168 23.67 -6.04 18.11
CA SER A 168 25.09 -6.31 17.81
C SER A 168 25.58 -5.40 16.68
N LEU A 169 24.83 -5.35 15.58
CA LEU A 169 25.15 -4.49 14.43
C LEU A 169 25.35 -3.02 14.84
N VAL A 170 24.46 -2.48 15.67
CA VAL A 170 24.55 -1.09 16.13
C VAL A 170 25.77 -0.88 17.03
N ARG A 171 26.09 -1.83 17.93
CA ARG A 171 27.27 -1.73 18.79
C ARG A 171 28.56 -1.77 17.97
N GLU A 172 28.68 -2.71 17.04
CA GLU A 172 29.82 -2.85 16.14
C GLU A 172 30.06 -1.58 15.33
N ALA A 173 28.97 -1.00 14.76
CA ALA A 173 29.06 0.22 13.98
C ALA A 173 29.54 1.44 14.80
N VAL A 174 29.04 1.58 16.04
CA VAL A 174 29.46 2.69 16.92
C VAL A 174 30.87 2.49 17.43
N GLN A 175 31.28 1.24 17.70
CA GLN A 175 32.65 0.95 18.11
C GLN A 175 33.64 1.26 16.98
N ALA A 176 33.34 0.85 15.75
CA ALA A 176 34.18 1.14 14.60
C ALA A 176 34.39 2.66 14.37
N GLU A 177 33.35 3.49 14.61
CA GLU A 177 33.47 4.95 14.53
C GLU A 177 34.41 5.51 15.61
N LEU A 178 34.29 5.01 16.84
CA LEU A 178 35.19 5.42 17.94
C LEU A 178 36.65 5.03 17.70
N ASP A 179 36.88 3.85 17.13
CA ASP A 179 38.23 3.38 16.82
C ASP A 179 38.90 4.26 15.74
N LEU A 180 38.13 4.73 14.75
CA LEU A 180 38.59 5.66 13.72
C LEU A 180 38.95 7.04 14.28
N GLU A 181 38.15 7.55 15.23
CA GLU A 181 38.44 8.85 15.89
C GLU A 181 39.67 8.83 16.78
N LEU A 182 40.13 7.65 17.26
CA LEU A 182 41.31 7.50 18.09
C LEU A 182 42.63 7.38 17.27
N ASP A 183 42.51 7.05 15.98
CA ASP A 183 43.66 6.88 15.07
C ASP A 183 43.98 8.17 14.29
N GLU A 184 43.19 9.24 14.42
CA GLU A 184 43.42 10.59 13.85
C GLU A 184 44.09 11.53 14.87
#